data_38b1ef379aff7c50425c4c28a2329753
#
_entry.id   38b1ef379aff7c50425c4c28a2329753
#
_cell.length_a   1.000
_cell.length_b   1.000
_cell.length_c   1.000
_cell.angle_alpha   90.00
_cell.angle_beta   90.00
_cell.angle_gamma   90.00
#
_symmetry.space_group_name_H-M   'P 1'
#
loop_
_entity.id
_entity.type
_entity.pdbx_description
1 polymer ?
#
loop_
_entity_poly.entity_id
_entity_poly.type
_entity_poly.pdbx_seq_one_letter_code
_entity_poly.pdbx_strand_id
1 'polypeptide(L)'
;MKKIITEIEQKMLGILDNAQMEHLHKVLFYYLESEDILVQEEVSNEKILEMFLSAKKIEGCSEKSILYYQSTIQNMFKHIEKTIKHIDTNDLREYLSNYQEKGNAGKVTIDNIRRILSSFFSWLEEENYILKSPVRRIKKVKTGQVIKETYSDESLEMLRDFSGNIRDLAMIDLLSSTGMRVGELVKLNISDVDFENRECVVLGKGDKERKVYFDARTKIHLTRYLESRKDNNEALFVSLLKPYSRLKISGVEIRLRELGRKLNIPKVHPHKFRRTLATRAIDKGMPIEQVQKLLGHTKIDTTLQYAMVNQSNVKNSHRKYIG
;
A
#
# COMPACT_ATOMS: atom_id res chain seq x y z
N MET A 1 34.63 -32.56 9.23
CA MET A 1 35.22 -31.30 8.79
C MET A 1 34.17 -30.21 8.53
N LYS A 2 33.07 -30.45 7.82
CA LYS A 2 31.98 -29.43 7.61
C LYS A 2 31.50 -28.73 8.89
N LYS A 3 31.36 -29.47 10.00
CA LYS A 3 30.94 -28.92 11.28
C LYS A 3 31.92 -27.89 11.85
N ILE A 4 33.22 -28.09 11.64
CA ILE A 4 34.27 -27.18 12.11
C ILE A 4 34.27 -25.90 11.28
N ILE A 5 34.10 -25.98 9.95
CA ILE A 5 33.99 -24.83 9.08
C ILE A 5 32.80 -23.95 9.50
N THR A 6 31.61 -24.57 9.69
CA THR A 6 30.39 -23.87 10.14
C THR A 6 30.58 -23.20 11.51
N GLU A 7 31.26 -23.86 12.47
CA GLU A 7 31.53 -23.25 13.77
C GLU A 7 32.48 -22.07 13.72
N ILE A 8 33.52 -22.11 12.85
CA ILE A 8 34.42 -20.97 12.62
C ILE A 8 33.65 -19.83 12.00
N GLU A 9 32.87 -20.09 10.97
CA GLU A 9 32.07 -19.07 10.29
C GLU A 9 31.06 -18.41 11.24
N GLN A 10 30.36 -19.18 12.06
CA GLN A 10 29.46 -18.62 13.07
C GLN A 10 30.16 -17.69 14.06
N LYS A 11 31.36 -18.03 14.51
CA LYS A 11 32.13 -17.16 15.40
C LYS A 11 32.62 -15.89 14.72
N MET A 12 32.86 -15.93 13.40
CA MET A 12 33.34 -14.80 12.63
C MET A 12 32.21 -13.88 12.12
N LEU A 13 30.94 -14.32 12.13
CA LEU A 13 29.76 -13.56 11.68
C LEU A 13 29.61 -12.15 12.29
N GLY A 14 30.13 -11.96 13.52
CA GLY A 14 30.08 -10.66 14.20
C GLY A 14 31.19 -9.69 13.76
N ILE A 15 32.24 -10.19 13.11
CA ILE A 15 33.52 -9.50 12.86
C ILE A 15 33.67 -9.19 11.38
N LEU A 16 33.39 -10.16 10.50
CA LEU A 16 33.60 -10.07 9.05
C LEU A 16 32.32 -9.63 8.30
N ASP A 17 32.52 -8.95 7.17
CA ASP A 17 31.45 -8.69 6.20
C ASP A 17 31.22 -9.90 5.27
N ASN A 18 30.20 -9.81 4.39
CA ASN A 18 29.86 -10.93 3.51
C ASN A 18 30.99 -11.31 2.54
N ALA A 19 31.74 -10.35 2.01
CA ALA A 19 32.85 -10.60 1.10
C ALA A 19 34.04 -11.24 1.82
N GLN A 20 34.36 -10.78 3.01
CA GLN A 20 35.41 -11.34 3.85
C GLN A 20 35.05 -12.76 4.31
N MET A 21 33.78 -13.01 4.66
CA MET A 21 33.31 -14.36 5.02
C MET A 21 33.37 -15.32 3.84
N GLU A 22 33.01 -14.88 2.64
CA GLU A 22 33.13 -15.69 1.43
C GLU A 22 34.60 -16.04 1.16
N HIS A 23 35.52 -15.10 1.35
CA HIS A 23 36.96 -15.38 1.24
C HIS A 23 37.43 -16.37 2.31
N LEU A 24 37.01 -16.21 3.56
CA LEU A 24 37.30 -17.13 4.64
C LEU A 24 36.78 -18.54 4.32
N HIS A 25 35.53 -18.65 3.83
CA HIS A 25 34.94 -19.93 3.43
C HIS A 25 35.79 -20.61 2.35
N LYS A 26 36.18 -19.89 1.29
CA LYS A 26 37.04 -20.43 0.20
C LYS A 26 38.38 -20.92 0.72
N VAL A 27 39.00 -20.16 1.63
CA VAL A 27 40.28 -20.54 2.26
C VAL A 27 40.13 -21.80 3.14
N LEU A 28 39.11 -21.82 4.01
CA LEU A 28 38.86 -22.97 4.89
C LEU A 28 38.54 -24.23 4.08
N PHE A 29 37.71 -24.09 3.05
CA PHE A 29 37.35 -25.19 2.17
C PHE A 29 38.56 -25.73 1.40
N TYR A 30 39.40 -24.86 0.85
CA TYR A 30 40.62 -25.23 0.12
C TYR A 30 41.58 -26.04 1.00
N TYR A 31 41.80 -25.61 2.24
CA TYR A 31 42.76 -26.27 3.13
C TYR A 31 42.19 -27.46 3.91
N LEU A 32 40.88 -27.55 4.11
CA LEU A 32 40.23 -28.58 4.94
C LEU A 32 39.46 -29.64 4.16
N GLU A 33 39.04 -29.38 2.92
CA GLU A 33 38.25 -30.29 2.09
C GLU A 33 38.78 -30.45 0.65
N SER A 34 40.09 -30.35 0.39
CA SER A 34 40.65 -30.42 -0.97
C SER A 34 40.45 -31.77 -1.64
N GLU A 35 39.24 -32.12 -1.98
CA GLU A 35 38.85 -33.00 -3.07
C GLU A 35 37.60 -32.44 -3.72
N ASP A 36 37.72 -31.94 -4.96
CA ASP A 36 36.68 -31.37 -5.83
C ASP A 36 36.13 -30.01 -5.41
N ILE A 37 36.79 -28.95 -5.91
CA ILE A 37 36.18 -27.63 -6.03
C ILE A 37 35.06 -27.72 -7.06
N LEU A 38 33.83 -28.02 -6.62
CA LEU A 38 32.63 -27.71 -7.38
C LEU A 38 32.57 -26.20 -7.45
N VAL A 39 32.90 -25.65 -8.59
CA VAL A 39 32.56 -24.27 -8.98
C VAL A 39 31.04 -24.20 -8.92
N GLN A 40 30.49 -23.77 -7.80
CA GLN A 40 29.09 -23.39 -7.77
C GLN A 40 28.96 -22.26 -8.76
N GLU A 41 28.28 -22.49 -9.90
CA GLU A 41 27.91 -21.45 -10.83
C GLU A 41 27.28 -20.31 -10.04
N GLU A 42 27.86 -19.12 -10.08
CA GLU A 42 27.30 -17.96 -9.41
C GLU A 42 25.91 -17.72 -10.00
N VAL A 43 24.88 -17.97 -9.21
CA VAL A 43 23.50 -17.72 -9.61
C VAL A 43 23.36 -16.22 -9.88
N SER A 44 22.94 -15.86 -11.08
CA SER A 44 22.83 -14.45 -11.48
C SER A 44 21.82 -13.68 -10.60
N ASN A 45 22.02 -12.37 -10.49
CA ASN A 45 21.12 -11.50 -9.71
C ASN A 45 19.66 -11.60 -10.20
N GLU A 46 19.47 -11.78 -11.52
CA GLU A 46 18.14 -11.95 -12.13
C GLU A 46 17.48 -13.25 -11.67
N LYS A 47 18.23 -14.33 -11.65
CA LYS A 47 17.70 -15.64 -11.22
C LYS A 47 17.31 -15.64 -9.74
N ILE A 48 18.14 -15.03 -8.90
CA ILE A 48 17.84 -14.86 -7.47
C ILE A 48 16.58 -13.99 -7.28
N LEU A 49 16.43 -12.90 -8.06
CA LEU A 49 15.22 -12.09 -8.03
C LEU A 49 13.97 -12.90 -8.41
N GLU A 50 14.02 -13.71 -9.47
CA GLU A 50 12.90 -14.59 -9.85
C GLU A 50 12.51 -15.54 -8.71
N MET A 51 13.48 -16.14 -8.02
CA MET A 51 13.25 -17.05 -6.90
C MET A 51 12.58 -16.30 -5.73
N PHE A 52 13.06 -15.12 -5.39
CA PHE A 52 12.43 -14.26 -4.37
C PHE A 52 10.99 -13.92 -4.72
N LEU A 53 10.72 -13.49 -5.96
CA LEU A 53 9.36 -13.15 -6.39
C LEU A 53 8.43 -14.36 -6.36
N SER A 54 8.93 -15.55 -6.71
CA SER A 54 8.20 -16.81 -6.61
C SER A 54 7.87 -17.16 -5.16
N ALA A 55 8.82 -17.01 -4.23
CA ALA A 55 8.58 -17.20 -2.80
C ALA A 55 7.50 -16.23 -2.28
N LYS A 56 7.57 -14.94 -2.66
CA LYS A 56 6.57 -13.94 -2.27
C LYS A 56 5.19 -14.22 -2.87
N LYS A 57 5.11 -14.84 -4.03
CA LYS A 57 3.85 -15.28 -4.63
C LYS A 57 3.21 -16.42 -3.83
N ILE A 58 4.02 -17.40 -3.41
CA ILE A 58 3.56 -18.51 -2.54
C ILE A 58 3.10 -17.99 -1.17
N GLU A 59 3.77 -16.96 -0.62
CA GLU A 59 3.36 -16.26 0.61
C GLU A 59 2.02 -15.49 0.47
N GLY A 60 1.40 -15.46 -0.70
CA GLY A 60 0.12 -14.80 -0.95
C GLY A 60 0.21 -13.30 -1.22
N CYS A 61 1.38 -12.80 -1.64
CA CYS A 61 1.50 -11.41 -2.07
C CYS A 61 0.70 -11.17 -3.35
N SER A 62 -0.01 -10.02 -3.40
CA SER A 62 -0.76 -9.63 -4.59
C SER A 62 0.17 -9.37 -5.79
N GLU A 63 -0.31 -9.61 -7.01
CA GLU A 63 0.45 -9.32 -8.26
C GLU A 63 1.00 -7.89 -8.28
N LYS A 64 0.21 -6.92 -7.84
CA LYS A 64 0.65 -5.52 -7.76
C LYS A 64 1.82 -5.35 -6.79
N SER A 65 1.85 -6.08 -5.68
CA SER A 65 2.97 -6.05 -4.73
C SER A 65 4.20 -6.72 -5.33
N ILE A 66 4.04 -7.83 -6.04
CA ILE A 66 5.12 -8.53 -6.74
C ILE A 66 5.78 -7.62 -7.77
N LEU A 67 4.99 -6.96 -8.62
CA LEU A 67 5.49 -6.00 -9.61
C LEU A 67 6.24 -4.82 -8.94
N TYR A 68 5.78 -4.37 -7.79
CA TYR A 68 6.45 -3.30 -7.06
C TYR A 68 7.77 -3.76 -6.44
N TYR A 69 7.84 -4.98 -5.91
CA TYR A 69 9.09 -5.59 -5.47
C TYR A 69 10.06 -5.72 -6.65
N GLN A 70 9.61 -6.31 -7.74
CA GLN A 70 10.41 -6.51 -8.94
C GLN A 70 11.01 -5.21 -9.46
N SER A 71 10.18 -4.20 -9.71
CA SER A 71 10.64 -2.91 -10.25
C SER A 71 11.61 -2.19 -9.31
N THR A 72 11.39 -2.28 -7.99
CA THR A 72 12.26 -1.64 -7.00
C THR A 72 13.62 -2.31 -6.94
N ILE A 73 13.67 -3.64 -6.91
CA ILE A 73 14.93 -4.39 -6.83
C ILE A 73 15.70 -4.30 -8.15
N GLN A 74 15.02 -4.41 -9.29
CA GLN A 74 15.66 -4.21 -10.60
C GLN A 74 16.27 -2.81 -10.74
N ASN A 75 15.58 -1.78 -10.19
CA ASN A 75 16.12 -0.43 -10.19
C ASN A 75 17.39 -0.31 -9.31
N MET A 76 17.43 -1.01 -8.18
CA MET A 76 18.65 -1.09 -7.36
C MET A 76 19.79 -1.75 -8.14
N PHE A 77 19.58 -2.89 -8.81
CA PHE A 77 20.61 -3.58 -9.60
C PHE A 77 21.17 -2.72 -10.74
N LYS A 78 20.32 -1.88 -11.37
CA LYS A 78 20.78 -0.94 -12.40
C LYS A 78 21.71 0.16 -11.88
N HIS A 79 21.67 0.45 -10.59
CA HIS A 79 22.50 1.49 -9.97
C HIS A 79 23.69 0.93 -9.20
N ILE A 80 23.57 -0.34 -8.74
CA ILE A 80 24.64 -1.04 -8.03
C ILE A 80 25.06 -2.20 -8.93
N GLU A 81 26.11 -1.98 -9.72
CA GLU A 81 26.66 -2.96 -10.65
C GLU A 81 27.58 -3.97 -9.94
N LYS A 82 27.01 -4.63 -8.91
CA LYS A 82 27.67 -5.65 -8.11
C LYS A 82 26.83 -6.92 -8.03
N THR A 83 27.47 -8.07 -7.83
CA THR A 83 26.73 -9.28 -7.45
C THR A 83 26.17 -9.11 -6.03
N ILE A 84 25.04 -9.76 -5.77
CA ILE A 84 24.29 -9.63 -4.48
C ILE A 84 25.20 -9.85 -3.26
N LYS A 85 26.14 -10.78 -3.35
CA LYS A 85 27.07 -11.11 -2.25
C LYS A 85 28.00 -9.95 -1.90
N HIS A 86 28.30 -9.09 -2.84
CA HIS A 86 29.23 -7.96 -2.69
C HIS A 86 28.55 -6.63 -2.43
N ILE A 87 27.21 -6.59 -2.36
CA ILE A 87 26.46 -5.39 -2.00
C ILE A 87 26.57 -5.17 -0.49
N ASP A 88 27.16 -4.07 -0.09
CA ASP A 88 27.31 -3.70 1.31
C ASP A 88 26.31 -2.62 1.77
N THR A 89 26.38 -2.27 3.05
CA THR A 89 25.50 -1.25 3.64
C THR A 89 25.71 0.14 3.04
N ASN A 90 26.93 0.47 2.62
CA ASN A 90 27.25 1.78 2.08
C ASN A 90 26.75 1.93 0.64
N ASP A 91 26.84 0.88 -0.18
CA ASP A 91 26.24 0.84 -1.50
C ASP A 91 24.73 1.17 -1.44
N LEU A 92 24.03 0.54 -0.48
CA LEU A 92 22.60 0.77 -0.30
C LEU A 92 22.27 2.17 0.25
N ARG A 93 23.12 2.73 1.10
CA ARG A 93 22.95 4.11 1.59
C ARG A 93 23.15 5.10 0.45
N GLU A 94 24.19 4.92 -0.34
CA GLU A 94 24.46 5.76 -1.50
C GLU A 94 23.33 5.67 -2.53
N TYR A 95 22.86 4.47 -2.84
CA TYR A 95 21.70 4.28 -3.71
C TYR A 95 20.46 5.03 -3.22
N LEU A 96 20.11 4.90 -1.92
CA LEU A 96 18.95 5.58 -1.34
C LEU A 96 19.12 7.11 -1.33
N SER A 97 20.33 7.63 -1.06
CA SER A 97 20.64 9.06 -1.11
C SER A 97 20.51 9.60 -2.53
N ASN A 98 21.15 8.95 -3.48
CA ASN A 98 21.08 9.31 -4.90
C ASN A 98 19.63 9.25 -5.44
N TYR A 99 18.84 8.25 -5.03
CA TYR A 99 17.45 8.13 -5.40
C TYR A 99 16.61 9.29 -4.84
N GLN A 100 16.91 9.73 -3.63
CA GLN A 100 16.23 10.87 -3.00
C GLN A 100 16.58 12.18 -3.70
N GLU A 101 17.83 12.42 -3.98
CA GLU A 101 18.34 13.68 -4.56
C GLU A 101 17.94 13.82 -6.04
N LYS A 102 18.28 12.84 -6.88
CA LYS A 102 18.01 12.87 -8.32
C LYS A 102 16.54 12.70 -8.67
N GLY A 103 15.81 11.89 -7.89
CA GLY A 103 14.39 11.58 -8.11
C GLY A 103 13.41 12.53 -7.42
N ASN A 104 13.90 13.54 -6.66
CA ASN A 104 13.07 14.39 -5.79
C ASN A 104 12.06 13.58 -4.95
N ALA A 105 12.49 12.39 -4.49
CA ALA A 105 11.64 11.43 -3.82
C ALA A 105 11.45 11.80 -2.34
N GLY A 106 10.19 11.82 -1.90
CA GLY A 106 9.87 12.10 -0.50
C GLY A 106 10.35 10.99 0.45
N LYS A 107 10.58 11.35 1.71
CA LYS A 107 11.03 10.44 2.79
C LYS A 107 10.20 9.15 2.89
N VAL A 108 8.88 9.22 2.63
CA VAL A 108 7.98 8.05 2.64
C VAL A 108 8.35 7.07 1.51
N THR A 109 8.69 7.58 0.33
CA THR A 109 9.12 6.75 -0.81
C THR A 109 10.42 6.03 -0.49
N ILE A 110 11.39 6.75 0.10
CA ILE A 110 12.68 6.17 0.51
C ILE A 110 12.48 5.08 1.57
N ASP A 111 11.61 5.29 2.58
CA ASP A 111 11.33 4.24 3.57
C ASP A 111 10.63 3.03 2.95
N ASN A 112 9.75 3.22 1.96
CA ASN A 112 9.14 2.11 1.23
C ASN A 112 10.18 1.29 0.44
N ILE A 113 11.08 1.96 -0.28
CA ILE A 113 12.19 1.29 -0.98
C ILE A 113 13.04 0.52 0.04
N ARG A 114 13.48 1.17 1.13
CA ARG A 114 14.23 0.51 2.20
C ARG A 114 13.53 -0.75 2.73
N ARG A 115 12.21 -0.71 2.92
CA ARG A 115 11.42 -1.86 3.40
C ARG A 115 11.41 -3.01 2.39
N ILE A 116 11.32 -2.70 1.11
CA ILE A 116 11.39 -3.71 0.05
C ILE A 116 12.78 -4.35 0.02
N LEU A 117 13.84 -3.53 0.05
CA LEU A 117 15.21 -4.02 0.13
C LEU A 117 15.44 -4.85 1.40
N SER A 118 14.89 -4.41 2.55
CA SER A 118 14.96 -5.18 3.78
C SER A 118 14.30 -6.56 3.64
N SER A 119 13.12 -6.64 3.00
CA SER A 119 12.45 -7.92 2.74
C SER A 119 13.27 -8.82 1.82
N PHE A 120 13.89 -8.27 0.78
CA PHE A 120 14.72 -9.02 -0.16
C PHE A 120 15.99 -9.55 0.50
N PHE A 121 16.76 -8.68 1.13
CA PHE A 121 18.01 -9.09 1.77
C PHE A 121 17.81 -9.95 3.03
N SER A 122 16.67 -9.84 3.73
CA SER A 122 16.35 -10.79 4.80
C SER A 122 16.02 -12.16 4.27
N TRP A 123 15.28 -12.25 3.16
CA TRP A 123 15.05 -13.53 2.48
C TRP A 123 16.36 -14.16 1.98
N LEU A 124 17.27 -13.37 1.40
CA LEU A 124 18.58 -13.86 0.98
C LEU A 124 19.40 -14.42 2.15
N GLU A 125 19.32 -13.81 3.33
CA GLU A 125 19.96 -14.28 4.54
C GLU A 125 19.31 -15.58 5.05
N GLU A 126 17.97 -15.66 5.04
CA GLU A 126 17.21 -16.86 5.43
C GLU A 126 17.48 -18.05 4.51
N GLU A 127 17.64 -17.82 3.20
CA GLU A 127 17.98 -18.83 2.19
C GLU A 127 19.48 -19.11 2.07
N ASN A 128 20.32 -18.52 2.91
CA ASN A 128 21.78 -18.66 2.93
C ASN A 128 22.50 -18.21 1.65
N TYR A 129 21.92 -17.31 0.85
CA TYR A 129 22.62 -16.67 -0.26
C TYR A 129 23.64 -15.63 0.23
N ILE A 130 23.39 -15.02 1.36
CA ILE A 130 24.28 -14.09 2.06
C ILE A 130 24.28 -14.43 3.56
N LEU A 131 25.38 -14.15 4.22
CA LEU A 131 25.54 -14.42 5.65
C LEU A 131 24.85 -13.40 6.54
N LYS A 132 24.76 -12.15 6.06
CA LYS A 132 24.18 -11.05 6.83
C LYS A 132 23.59 -9.98 5.91
N SER A 133 22.34 -9.63 6.18
CA SER A 133 21.65 -8.59 5.41
C SER A 133 22.30 -7.22 5.59
N PRO A 134 22.76 -6.56 4.50
CA PRO A 134 23.37 -5.23 4.56
C PRO A 134 22.38 -4.12 4.95
N VAL A 135 21.06 -4.39 4.84
CA VAL A 135 19.99 -3.43 5.20
C VAL A 135 19.80 -3.31 6.71
N ARG A 136 20.24 -4.28 7.51
CA ARG A 136 20.05 -4.27 8.98
C ARG A 136 20.53 -2.99 9.66
N ARG A 137 21.60 -2.37 9.15
CA ARG A 137 22.18 -1.13 9.67
C ARG A 137 21.47 0.12 9.16
N ILE A 138 20.53 -0.01 8.22
CA ILE A 138 19.77 1.12 7.66
C ILE A 138 18.45 1.24 8.43
N LYS A 139 18.41 2.19 9.36
CA LYS A 139 17.25 2.43 10.21
C LYS A 139 16.08 3.02 9.41
N LYS A 140 14.87 2.85 9.96
CA LYS A 140 13.64 3.45 9.42
C LYS A 140 13.82 4.96 9.24
N VAL A 141 13.42 5.47 8.08
CA VAL A 141 13.44 6.91 7.80
C VAL A 141 12.37 7.59 8.64
N LYS A 142 12.76 8.59 9.43
CA LYS A 142 11.81 9.38 10.22
C LYS A 142 10.98 10.25 9.27
N THR A 143 9.69 9.95 9.19
CA THR A 143 8.70 10.75 8.46
C THR A 143 7.86 11.54 9.46
N GLY A 144 7.72 12.84 9.26
CA GLY A 144 6.81 13.64 10.08
C GLY A 144 5.37 13.16 9.90
N GLN A 145 4.58 13.26 10.96
CA GLN A 145 3.13 13.06 10.86
C GLN A 145 2.52 14.35 10.29
N VAL A 146 1.95 14.25 9.08
CA VAL A 146 1.23 15.36 8.46
C VAL A 146 -0.25 15.10 8.62
N ILE A 147 -0.96 16.04 9.24
CA ILE A 147 -2.43 16.03 9.27
C ILE A 147 -2.91 16.19 7.82
N LYS A 148 -3.56 15.16 7.32
CA LYS A 148 -4.07 15.17 5.96
C LYS A 148 -5.45 15.82 5.96
N GLU A 149 -5.66 16.81 5.09
CA GLU A 149 -6.91 17.54 4.94
C GLU A 149 -8.12 16.65 4.61
N THR A 150 -9.27 17.03 5.13
CA THR A 150 -10.61 16.51 4.80
C THR A 150 -11.34 17.48 3.88
N TYR A 151 -12.50 17.10 3.37
CA TYR A 151 -13.40 18.02 2.71
C TYR A 151 -14.22 18.79 3.76
N SER A 152 -14.42 20.09 3.55
CA SER A 152 -15.49 20.83 4.25
C SER A 152 -16.87 20.39 3.74
N ASP A 153 -17.93 20.81 4.44
CA ASP A 153 -19.30 20.53 4.03
C ASP A 153 -19.62 21.22 2.69
N GLU A 154 -19.20 22.46 2.55
CA GLU A 154 -19.36 23.25 1.33
C GLU A 154 -18.64 22.60 0.14
N SER A 155 -17.40 22.13 0.34
CA SER A 155 -16.64 21.46 -0.71
C SER A 155 -17.35 20.19 -1.20
N LEU A 156 -17.99 19.43 -0.31
CA LEU A 156 -18.75 18.25 -0.70
C LEU A 156 -20.03 18.60 -1.45
N GLU A 157 -20.75 19.63 -1.04
CA GLU A 157 -21.95 20.09 -1.76
C GLU A 157 -21.56 20.63 -3.15
N MET A 158 -20.49 21.42 -3.25
CA MET A 158 -19.98 21.88 -4.56
C MET A 158 -19.61 20.69 -5.48
N LEU A 159 -18.98 19.64 -4.94
CA LEU A 159 -18.65 18.46 -5.75
C LEU A 159 -19.91 17.73 -6.24
N ARG A 160 -21.01 17.75 -5.48
CA ARG A 160 -22.32 17.19 -5.87
C ARG A 160 -22.98 18.05 -6.95
N ASP A 161 -23.14 19.33 -6.70
CA ASP A 161 -23.85 20.26 -7.57
C ASP A 161 -23.20 20.36 -8.95
N PHE A 162 -21.88 20.32 -9.01
CA PHE A 162 -21.11 20.42 -10.24
C PHE A 162 -20.63 19.09 -10.83
N SER A 163 -21.15 17.95 -10.37
CA SER A 163 -20.77 16.62 -10.84
C SER A 163 -20.93 16.42 -12.35
N GLY A 164 -21.83 17.19 -12.98
CA GLY A 164 -22.01 17.25 -14.43
C GLY A 164 -22.87 16.13 -15.02
N ASN A 165 -23.05 15.00 -14.33
CA ASN A 165 -23.94 13.92 -14.73
C ASN A 165 -24.33 13.05 -13.53
N ILE A 166 -25.45 12.32 -13.67
CA ILE A 166 -26.04 11.55 -12.55
C ILE A 166 -25.15 10.37 -12.10
N ARG A 167 -24.35 9.77 -12.99
CA ARG A 167 -23.38 8.73 -12.62
C ARG A 167 -22.34 9.26 -11.63
N ASP A 168 -21.73 10.42 -11.96
CA ASP A 168 -20.67 11.01 -11.14
C ASP A 168 -21.23 11.49 -9.80
N LEU A 169 -22.44 12.02 -9.79
CA LEU A 169 -23.17 12.38 -8.56
C LEU A 169 -23.40 11.16 -7.67
N ALA A 170 -23.93 10.08 -8.21
CA ALA A 170 -24.16 8.84 -7.47
C ALA A 170 -22.84 8.23 -6.93
N MET A 171 -21.77 8.33 -7.72
CA MET A 171 -20.43 7.87 -7.32
C MET A 171 -19.86 8.70 -6.17
N ILE A 172 -19.99 10.04 -6.21
CA ILE A 172 -19.54 10.95 -5.15
C ILE A 172 -20.30 10.66 -3.86
N ASP A 173 -21.62 10.49 -3.94
CA ASP A 173 -22.44 10.19 -2.77
C ASP A 173 -22.11 8.83 -2.16
N LEU A 174 -21.93 7.81 -2.99
CA LEU A 174 -21.55 6.48 -2.48
C LEU A 174 -20.19 6.50 -1.80
N LEU A 175 -19.19 7.18 -2.38
CA LEU A 175 -17.88 7.36 -1.74
C LEU A 175 -17.97 8.15 -0.43
N SER A 176 -18.80 9.20 -0.40
CA SER A 176 -18.98 10.07 0.77
C SER A 176 -19.69 9.35 1.91
N SER A 177 -20.70 8.57 1.59
CA SER A 177 -21.59 7.91 2.56
C SER A 177 -20.97 6.63 3.14
N THR A 178 -20.27 5.82 2.30
CA THR A 178 -19.72 4.53 2.72
C THR A 178 -18.26 4.58 3.13
N GLY A 179 -17.50 5.53 2.61
CA GLY A 179 -16.05 5.59 2.78
C GLY A 179 -15.31 4.37 2.21
N MET A 180 -15.90 3.62 1.30
CA MET A 180 -15.26 2.46 0.67
C MET A 180 -14.02 2.86 -0.13
N ARG A 181 -13.13 1.89 -0.38
CA ARG A 181 -11.96 2.13 -1.24
C ARG A 181 -12.39 2.19 -2.71
N VAL A 182 -11.67 2.98 -3.52
CA VAL A 182 -11.96 3.04 -4.96
C VAL A 182 -11.88 1.68 -5.65
N GLY A 183 -10.96 0.80 -5.20
CA GLY A 183 -10.86 -0.56 -5.72
C GLY A 183 -12.08 -1.44 -5.37
N GLU A 184 -12.75 -1.17 -4.25
CA GLU A 184 -13.99 -1.81 -3.86
C GLU A 184 -15.16 -1.26 -4.71
N LEU A 185 -15.23 0.06 -4.86
CA LEU A 185 -16.26 0.73 -5.68
C LEU A 185 -16.35 0.18 -7.10
N VAL A 186 -15.21 0.07 -7.80
CA VAL A 186 -15.18 -0.36 -9.20
C VAL A 186 -15.47 -1.83 -9.40
N LYS A 187 -15.37 -2.63 -8.36
CA LYS A 187 -15.69 -4.06 -8.37
C LYS A 187 -17.17 -4.35 -8.15
N LEU A 188 -17.93 -3.42 -7.56
CA LEU A 188 -19.34 -3.62 -7.26
C LEU A 188 -20.14 -3.93 -8.52
N ASN A 189 -21.02 -4.91 -8.40
CA ASN A 189 -22.11 -5.20 -9.31
C ASN A 189 -23.42 -4.56 -8.78
N ILE A 190 -24.41 -4.46 -9.62
CA ILE A 190 -25.73 -3.97 -9.22
C ILE A 190 -26.33 -4.91 -8.15
N SER A 191 -26.11 -6.22 -8.29
CA SER A 191 -26.57 -7.26 -7.35
C SER A 191 -25.95 -7.16 -5.95
N ASP A 192 -24.79 -6.48 -5.80
CA ASP A 192 -24.14 -6.34 -4.49
C ASP A 192 -24.75 -5.22 -3.63
N VAL A 193 -25.76 -4.49 -4.18
CA VAL A 193 -26.39 -3.35 -3.52
C VAL A 193 -27.79 -3.70 -3.04
N ASP A 194 -27.97 -3.68 -1.75
CA ASP A 194 -29.30 -3.76 -1.12
C ASP A 194 -29.87 -2.35 -0.95
N PHE A 195 -30.79 -1.98 -1.84
CA PHE A 195 -31.45 -0.67 -1.81
C PHE A 195 -32.45 -0.54 -0.69
N GLU A 196 -33.03 -1.63 -0.22
CA GLU A 196 -34.01 -1.62 0.87
C GLU A 196 -33.33 -1.29 2.19
N ASN A 197 -32.31 -2.06 2.54
CA ASN A 197 -31.54 -1.87 3.76
C ASN A 197 -30.43 -0.79 3.64
N ARG A 198 -30.22 -0.24 2.44
CA ARG A 198 -29.17 0.78 2.14
C ARG A 198 -27.78 0.31 2.53
N GLU A 199 -27.43 -0.89 2.12
CA GLU A 199 -26.12 -1.47 2.36
C GLU A 199 -25.57 -2.13 1.10
N CYS A 200 -24.26 -2.32 1.05
CA CYS A 200 -23.62 -3.16 0.05
C CYS A 200 -22.46 -3.95 0.66
N VAL A 201 -22.21 -5.13 0.08
CA VAL A 201 -21.10 -5.98 0.47
C VAL A 201 -19.91 -5.63 -0.39
N VAL A 202 -18.79 -5.34 0.24
CA VAL A 202 -17.54 -5.02 -0.45
C VAL A 202 -16.43 -5.99 -0.08
N LEU A 203 -15.62 -6.39 -1.08
CA LEU A 203 -14.46 -7.25 -0.90
C LEU A 203 -13.22 -6.40 -0.56
N GLY A 204 -12.74 -6.55 0.66
CA GLY A 204 -11.52 -5.90 1.14
C GLY A 204 -10.23 -6.61 0.75
N LYS A 205 -9.12 -6.17 1.32
CA LYS A 205 -7.81 -6.83 1.13
C LYS A 205 -7.83 -8.24 1.75
N GLY A 206 -7.40 -9.25 0.98
CA GLY A 206 -7.38 -10.66 1.39
C GLY A 206 -8.77 -11.28 1.38
N ASP A 207 -9.60 -10.88 0.40
CA ASP A 207 -10.95 -11.41 0.13
C ASP A 207 -11.91 -11.42 1.35
N LYS A 208 -11.66 -10.51 2.30
CA LYS A 208 -12.54 -10.32 3.44
C LYS A 208 -13.72 -9.43 3.05
N GLU A 209 -14.90 -10.00 3.12
CA GLU A 209 -16.16 -9.28 2.93
C GLU A 209 -16.47 -8.39 4.14
N ARG A 210 -17.04 -7.22 3.87
CA ARG A 210 -17.68 -6.39 4.87
C ARG A 210 -18.87 -5.66 4.29
N LYS A 211 -19.86 -5.40 5.14
CA LYS A 211 -20.97 -4.51 4.83
C LYS A 211 -20.55 -3.06 4.99
N VAL A 212 -20.98 -2.21 4.08
CA VAL A 212 -20.92 -0.76 4.16
C VAL A 212 -22.31 -0.18 3.96
N TYR A 213 -22.58 0.96 4.59
CA TYR A 213 -23.92 1.53 4.66
C TYR A 213 -23.93 2.88 3.93
N PHE A 214 -25.03 3.18 3.24
CA PHE A 214 -25.21 4.45 2.56
C PHE A 214 -26.53 5.14 2.97
N ASP A 215 -26.54 6.46 2.84
CA ASP A 215 -27.66 7.29 3.24
C ASP A 215 -28.80 7.32 2.20
N ALA A 216 -29.92 7.95 2.56
CA ALA A 216 -31.11 8.05 1.69
C ALA A 216 -30.80 8.85 0.41
N ARG A 217 -29.95 9.87 0.46
CA ARG A 217 -29.52 10.68 -0.70
C ARG A 217 -28.80 9.79 -1.70
N THR A 218 -27.84 8.99 -1.25
CA THR A 218 -27.12 8.03 -2.06
C THR A 218 -28.06 7.02 -2.73
N LYS A 219 -29.06 6.48 -2.00
CA LYS A 219 -30.09 5.61 -2.56
C LYS A 219 -30.80 6.27 -3.74
N ILE A 220 -31.28 7.50 -3.57
CA ILE A 220 -32.01 8.24 -4.60
C ILE A 220 -31.15 8.44 -5.85
N HIS A 221 -29.91 8.89 -5.68
CA HIS A 221 -29.05 9.17 -6.82
C HIS A 221 -28.54 7.90 -7.53
N LEU A 222 -28.29 6.82 -6.79
CA LEU A 222 -27.97 5.53 -7.38
C LEU A 222 -29.17 4.97 -8.19
N THR A 223 -30.38 5.02 -7.65
CA THR A 223 -31.58 4.59 -8.37
C THR A 223 -31.76 5.38 -9.67
N ARG A 224 -31.72 6.71 -9.61
CA ARG A 224 -31.82 7.57 -10.80
C ARG A 224 -30.70 7.29 -11.83
N TYR A 225 -29.48 7.02 -11.34
CA TYR A 225 -28.39 6.65 -12.24
C TYR A 225 -28.69 5.33 -12.94
N LEU A 226 -29.13 4.30 -12.23
CA LEU A 226 -29.45 2.99 -12.81
C LEU A 226 -30.59 3.08 -13.81
N GLU A 227 -31.63 3.86 -13.52
CA GLU A 227 -32.75 4.13 -14.45
C GLU A 227 -32.31 4.86 -15.70
N SER A 228 -31.26 5.70 -15.62
CA SER A 228 -30.70 6.43 -16.77
C SER A 228 -29.82 5.60 -17.67
N ARG A 229 -29.43 4.40 -17.24
CA ARG A 229 -28.52 3.50 -18.02
C ARG A 229 -29.22 2.94 -19.25
N LYS A 230 -28.42 2.79 -20.32
CA LYS A 230 -28.87 2.22 -21.62
C LYS A 230 -28.08 0.97 -21.99
N ASP A 231 -27.54 0.28 -21.01
CA ASP A 231 -26.73 -0.93 -21.15
C ASP A 231 -27.19 -2.02 -20.19
N ASN A 232 -26.74 -3.25 -20.43
CA ASN A 232 -27.03 -4.43 -19.59
C ASN A 232 -25.82 -4.93 -18.83
N ASN A 233 -24.80 -4.07 -18.61
CA ASN A 233 -23.59 -4.46 -17.89
C ASN A 233 -23.93 -4.65 -16.41
N GLU A 234 -23.48 -5.75 -15.82
CA GLU A 234 -23.69 -6.07 -14.39
C GLU A 234 -23.00 -5.09 -13.43
N ALA A 235 -21.93 -4.41 -13.88
CA ALA A 235 -21.18 -3.48 -13.04
C ALA A 235 -22.06 -2.34 -12.54
N LEU A 236 -21.92 -1.97 -11.26
CA LEU A 236 -22.64 -0.84 -10.69
C LEU A 236 -22.31 0.46 -11.43
N PHE A 237 -21.01 0.72 -11.72
CA PHE A 237 -20.58 1.90 -12.46
C PHE A 237 -19.90 1.53 -13.79
N VAL A 238 -20.37 2.16 -14.86
CA VAL A 238 -19.86 1.98 -16.22
C VAL A 238 -19.36 3.28 -16.84
N SER A 239 -18.59 3.18 -17.91
CA SER A 239 -18.17 4.34 -18.72
C SER A 239 -19.41 5.04 -19.33
N LEU A 240 -19.33 6.35 -19.57
CA LEU A 240 -20.42 7.13 -20.20
C LEU A 240 -20.52 6.90 -21.72
N LEU A 241 -19.47 6.36 -22.30
CA LEU A 241 -19.38 6.11 -23.75
C LEU A 241 -19.44 4.61 -24.02
N LYS A 242 -19.99 4.24 -25.20
CA LYS A 242 -19.97 2.86 -25.68
C LYS A 242 -18.52 2.34 -25.71
N PRO A 243 -18.29 1.08 -25.35
CA PRO A 243 -19.27 0.00 -25.13
C PRO A 243 -19.81 -0.07 -23.67
N TYR A 244 -19.82 1.01 -22.89
CA TYR A 244 -20.29 1.06 -21.49
C TYR A 244 -19.59 0.04 -20.57
N SER A 245 -18.27 -0.02 -20.70
CA SER A 245 -17.45 -0.95 -19.93
C SER A 245 -17.44 -0.57 -18.45
N ARG A 246 -17.22 -1.58 -17.57
CA ARG A 246 -16.99 -1.36 -16.13
C ARG A 246 -15.99 -0.22 -15.90
N LEU A 247 -16.33 0.72 -15.03
CA LEU A 247 -15.46 1.86 -14.71
C LEU A 247 -14.20 1.37 -13.99
N LYS A 248 -13.03 1.82 -14.46
CA LYS A 248 -11.73 1.49 -13.85
C LYS A 248 -11.34 2.49 -12.78
N ILE A 249 -10.43 2.11 -11.86
CA ILE A 249 -9.89 3.01 -10.82
C ILE A 249 -9.38 4.32 -11.43
N SER A 250 -8.59 4.23 -12.51
CA SER A 250 -8.08 5.42 -13.19
C SER A 250 -9.18 6.35 -13.71
N GLY A 251 -10.30 5.78 -14.21
CA GLY A 251 -11.44 6.55 -14.66
C GLY A 251 -12.09 7.35 -13.52
N VAL A 252 -12.26 6.74 -12.36
CA VAL A 252 -12.76 7.42 -11.15
C VAL A 252 -11.81 8.55 -10.74
N GLU A 253 -10.52 8.26 -10.65
CA GLU A 253 -9.50 9.22 -10.20
C GLU A 253 -9.35 10.42 -11.17
N ILE A 254 -9.37 10.16 -12.48
CA ILE A 254 -9.31 11.22 -13.51
C ILE A 254 -10.53 12.12 -13.35
N ARG A 255 -11.72 11.53 -13.27
CA ARG A 255 -12.97 12.28 -13.19
C ARG A 255 -13.04 13.16 -11.94
N LEU A 256 -12.68 12.62 -10.79
CA LEU A 256 -12.62 13.39 -9.53
C LEU A 256 -11.57 14.50 -9.59
N ARG A 257 -10.42 14.26 -10.22
CA ARG A 257 -9.37 15.27 -10.39
C ARG A 257 -9.81 16.42 -11.31
N GLU A 258 -10.49 16.09 -12.41
CA GLU A 258 -11.05 17.08 -13.33
C GLU A 258 -12.08 17.96 -12.62
N LEU A 259 -12.99 17.35 -11.86
CA LEU A 259 -13.99 18.08 -11.08
C LEU A 259 -13.32 19.01 -10.05
N GLY A 260 -12.30 18.50 -9.35
CA GLY A 260 -11.53 19.31 -8.41
C GLY A 260 -10.85 20.53 -9.07
N ARG A 261 -10.26 20.32 -10.25
CA ARG A 261 -9.67 21.44 -11.02
C ARG A 261 -10.70 22.48 -11.41
N LYS A 262 -11.88 22.03 -11.91
CA LYS A 262 -12.98 22.91 -12.32
C LYS A 262 -13.50 23.77 -11.16
N LEU A 263 -13.49 23.24 -9.95
CA LEU A 263 -14.02 23.89 -8.75
C LEU A 263 -12.93 24.56 -7.89
N ASN A 264 -11.67 24.54 -8.33
CA ASN A 264 -10.53 24.99 -7.53
C ASN A 264 -10.43 24.31 -6.16
N ILE A 265 -10.92 23.07 -6.03
CA ILE A 265 -10.79 22.26 -4.83
C ILE A 265 -9.51 21.43 -4.94
N PRO A 266 -8.50 21.63 -4.05
CA PRO A 266 -7.24 20.93 -4.16
C PRO A 266 -7.38 19.43 -3.83
N LYS A 267 -6.65 18.61 -4.57
CA LYS A 267 -6.46 17.18 -4.28
C LYS A 267 -7.76 16.39 -4.10
N VAL A 268 -8.69 16.50 -5.06
CA VAL A 268 -9.90 15.66 -5.07
C VAL A 268 -9.55 14.23 -5.51
N HIS A 269 -9.71 13.28 -4.59
CA HIS A 269 -9.41 11.85 -4.84
C HIS A 269 -10.19 10.94 -3.86
N PRO A 270 -10.42 9.67 -4.20
CA PRO A 270 -11.28 8.76 -3.41
C PRO A 270 -10.90 8.64 -1.92
N HIS A 271 -9.60 8.54 -1.61
CA HIS A 271 -9.16 8.43 -0.22
C HIS A 271 -9.49 9.65 0.66
N LYS A 272 -9.69 10.84 0.05
CA LYS A 272 -10.08 12.04 0.80
C LYS A 272 -11.54 11.93 1.28
N PHE A 273 -12.46 11.33 0.50
CA PHE A 273 -13.84 11.03 0.94
C PHE A 273 -13.84 10.09 2.14
N ARG A 274 -13.11 8.99 2.05
CA ARG A 274 -13.00 8.02 3.14
C ARG A 274 -12.45 8.64 4.43
N ARG A 275 -11.45 9.49 4.32
CA ARG A 275 -10.89 10.23 5.46
C ARG A 275 -11.92 11.19 6.05
N THR A 276 -12.62 11.94 5.21
CA THR A 276 -13.66 12.88 5.62
C THR A 276 -14.77 12.15 6.40
N LEU A 277 -15.24 11.00 5.89
CA LEU A 277 -16.22 10.19 6.61
C LEU A 277 -15.68 9.75 7.99
N ALA A 278 -14.46 9.21 8.02
CA ALA A 278 -13.86 8.74 9.27
C ALA A 278 -13.73 9.85 10.32
N THR A 279 -13.19 10.99 9.92
CA THR A 279 -13.02 12.15 10.81
C THR A 279 -14.39 12.64 11.32
N ARG A 280 -15.37 12.80 10.42
CA ARG A 280 -16.73 13.23 10.81
C ARG A 280 -17.43 12.23 11.74
N ALA A 281 -17.26 10.92 11.49
CA ALA A 281 -17.84 9.90 12.36
C ALA A 281 -17.28 10.00 13.79
N ILE A 282 -15.95 10.16 13.90
CA ILE A 282 -15.28 10.34 15.19
C ILE A 282 -15.72 11.67 15.85
N ASP A 283 -15.76 12.75 15.11
CA ASP A 283 -16.20 14.08 15.60
C ASP A 283 -17.63 14.06 16.11
N LYS A 284 -18.51 13.23 15.51
CA LYS A 284 -19.88 13.00 15.96
C LYS A 284 -19.99 12.01 17.12
N GLY A 285 -18.90 11.47 17.61
CA GLY A 285 -18.83 10.59 18.77
C GLY A 285 -18.95 9.10 18.47
N MET A 286 -18.82 8.66 17.21
CA MET A 286 -18.77 7.24 16.89
C MET A 286 -17.49 6.61 17.50
N PRO A 287 -17.62 5.49 18.27
CA PRO A 287 -16.46 4.80 18.83
C PRO A 287 -15.47 4.39 17.74
N ILE A 288 -14.18 4.53 18.05
CA ILE A 288 -13.11 4.30 17.06
C ILE A 288 -13.09 2.86 16.51
N GLU A 289 -13.50 1.89 17.32
CA GLU A 289 -13.61 0.49 16.96
C GLU A 289 -14.71 0.28 15.92
N GLN A 290 -15.82 1.03 16.04
CA GLN A 290 -16.90 1.00 15.05
C GLN A 290 -16.46 1.64 13.74
N VAL A 291 -15.71 2.77 13.79
CA VAL A 291 -15.12 3.39 12.61
C VAL A 291 -14.09 2.44 11.98
N GLN A 292 -13.28 1.74 12.77
CA GLN A 292 -12.35 0.73 12.27
C GLN A 292 -13.09 -0.39 11.50
N LYS A 293 -14.17 -0.92 12.07
CA LYS A 293 -15.01 -1.95 11.42
C LYS A 293 -15.65 -1.43 10.14
N LEU A 294 -16.27 -0.25 10.19
CA LEU A 294 -16.90 0.40 9.03
C LEU A 294 -15.90 0.53 7.87
N LEU A 295 -14.70 0.98 8.15
CA LEU A 295 -13.66 1.16 7.16
C LEU A 295 -12.96 -0.15 6.77
N GLY A 296 -13.03 -1.21 7.57
CA GLY A 296 -12.29 -2.45 7.36
C GLY A 296 -10.77 -2.26 7.46
N HIS A 297 -10.33 -1.62 8.54
CA HIS A 297 -8.91 -1.53 8.88
C HIS A 297 -8.51 -2.70 9.77
N THR A 298 -7.48 -3.44 9.35
CA THR A 298 -6.94 -4.56 10.14
C THR A 298 -6.19 -4.10 11.39
N LYS A 299 -5.64 -2.88 11.36
CA LYS A 299 -4.91 -2.30 12.50
C LYS A 299 -5.59 -1.01 12.94
N ILE A 300 -5.82 -0.86 14.23
CA ILE A 300 -6.44 0.33 14.82
C ILE A 300 -5.62 1.60 14.57
N ASP A 301 -4.29 1.50 14.53
CA ASP A 301 -3.38 2.60 14.24
C ASP A 301 -3.71 3.34 12.93
N THR A 302 -4.25 2.60 11.94
CA THR A 302 -4.70 3.20 10.68
C THR A 302 -5.92 4.11 10.89
N THR A 303 -6.78 3.78 11.84
CA THR A 303 -7.98 4.56 12.18
C THR A 303 -7.63 5.72 13.12
N LEU A 304 -6.69 5.51 14.05
CA LEU A 304 -6.17 6.55 14.93
C LEU A 304 -5.59 7.75 14.20
N GLN A 305 -5.07 7.56 12.98
CA GLN A 305 -4.62 8.68 12.14
C GLN A 305 -5.74 9.68 11.78
N TYR A 306 -7.01 9.25 11.85
CA TYR A 306 -8.18 10.12 11.63
C TYR A 306 -8.68 10.74 12.93
N ALA A 307 -8.38 10.11 14.06
CA ALA A 307 -8.66 10.58 15.41
C ALA A 307 -7.59 11.54 15.95
N MET A 308 -6.73 12.10 15.06
CA MET A 308 -5.77 13.14 15.50
C MET A 308 -6.57 14.29 16.08
N VAL A 309 -6.60 14.26 17.36
CA VAL A 309 -7.52 14.83 18.33
C VAL A 309 -7.64 16.32 18.10
N ASN A 310 -8.78 16.72 17.59
CA ASN A 310 -9.20 18.09 17.74
C ASN A 310 -9.39 18.33 19.26
N GLN A 311 -8.65 19.25 19.83
CA GLN A 311 -8.66 19.52 21.29
C GLN A 311 -10.06 19.88 21.81
N SER A 312 -10.94 20.38 20.89
CA SER A 312 -12.35 20.58 21.17
C SER A 312 -13.10 19.27 21.45
N ASN A 313 -12.74 18.16 20.79
CA ASN A 313 -13.36 16.86 21.04
C ASN A 313 -13.00 16.29 22.40
N VAL A 314 -11.76 16.48 22.86
CA VAL A 314 -11.33 16.10 24.21
C VAL A 314 -12.14 16.89 25.26
N LYS A 315 -12.27 18.20 25.06
CA LYS A 315 -13.05 19.07 25.96
C LYS A 315 -14.53 18.67 26.02
N ASN A 316 -15.13 18.37 24.87
CA ASN A 316 -16.53 17.93 24.80
C ASN A 316 -16.73 16.56 25.43
N SER A 317 -15.81 15.63 25.17
CA SER A 317 -15.84 14.29 25.80
C SER A 317 -15.64 14.39 27.33
N HIS A 318 -14.68 15.19 27.78
CA HIS A 318 -14.48 15.45 29.20
C HIS A 318 -15.76 15.96 29.85
N ARG A 319 -16.41 16.98 29.27
CA ARG A 319 -17.67 17.53 29.79
C ARG A 319 -18.84 16.51 29.78
N LYS A 320 -18.86 15.61 28.79
CA LYS A 320 -19.93 14.61 28.66
C LYS A 320 -19.78 13.44 29.62
N TYR A 321 -18.56 13.02 29.92
CA TYR A 321 -18.28 11.77 30.62
C TYR A 321 -17.71 11.94 32.03
N ILE A 322 -17.20 13.10 32.35
CA ILE A 322 -16.49 13.33 33.63
C ILE A 322 -17.08 14.51 34.40
N GLY A 323 -17.59 15.51 33.75
CA GLY A 323 -18.16 16.72 34.35
C GLY A 323 -19.46 17.11 33.75
#